data_8d8c3166fcf0ce9e4b080e92b59a2368
#
_entry.id   8d8c3166fcf0ce9e4b080e92b59a2368
#
_cell.length_a   1.000
_cell.length_b   1.000
_cell.length_c   1.000
_cell.angle_alpha   90.00
_cell.angle_beta   90.00
_cell.angle_gamma   90.00
#
_symmetry.space_group_name_H-M   'P 1'
#
loop_
_entity.id
_entity.type
_entity.pdbx_description
1 polymer ?
#
loop_
_entity_poly.entity_id
_entity_poly.type
_entity_poly.pdbx_seq_one_letter_code
_entity_poly.pdbx_strand_id
1 'polypeptide(L)'
;MKVRRNVRAVLLDGDDLLFLRRGWPGGPSYFTTVGGGVEPYDADLEAALRREAMEEIGATLGPVAEFLTVTEPGERVTVVQHYFRADVLDMDLSRRNGPEMDDPDLGNFSPVRVALDVTALAALELQPTELADYLREHIGEWRA
;
A
#
# COMPACT_ATOMS: atom_id res chain seq x y z
N MET A 1 -16.81 -7.90 19.41
CA MET A 1 -15.48 -7.61 18.87
C MET A 1 -15.58 -6.61 17.73
N LYS A 2 -14.73 -5.65 17.73
CA LYS A 2 -14.71 -4.62 16.67
C LYS A 2 -13.88 -5.10 15.47
N VAL A 3 -14.38 -4.85 14.27
CA VAL A 3 -13.63 -5.11 13.03
C VAL A 3 -13.25 -3.78 12.41
N ARG A 4 -11.95 -3.63 12.11
CA ARG A 4 -11.42 -2.49 11.40
C ARG A 4 -10.96 -2.93 10.03
N ARG A 5 -11.34 -2.18 9.00
CA ARG A 5 -10.93 -2.48 7.63
C ARG A 5 -9.91 -1.47 7.14
N ASN A 6 -8.85 -1.98 6.54
CA ASN A 6 -7.84 -1.18 5.86
C ASN A 6 -7.83 -1.53 4.38
N VAL A 7 -7.50 -0.56 3.56
CA VAL A 7 -7.29 -0.75 2.13
C VAL A 7 -5.81 -0.54 1.82
N ARG A 8 -5.27 -1.38 0.95
CA ARG A 8 -3.86 -1.34 0.57
C ARG A 8 -3.75 -1.50 -0.94
N ALA A 9 -2.84 -0.78 -1.58
CA ALA A 9 -2.67 -0.84 -3.02
C ALA A 9 -1.26 -1.30 -3.39
N VAL A 10 -1.19 -2.36 -4.17
CA VAL A 10 0.03 -2.71 -4.89
C VAL A 10 -0.08 -2.03 -6.25
N LEU A 11 0.75 -1.04 -6.46
CA LEU A 11 0.64 -0.13 -7.59
C LEU A 11 1.64 -0.49 -8.68
N LEU A 12 1.17 -0.38 -9.93
CA LEU A 12 2.01 -0.53 -11.11
C LEU A 12 2.23 0.84 -11.74
N ASP A 13 3.48 1.17 -11.98
CA ASP A 13 3.88 2.41 -12.66
C ASP A 13 4.74 2.00 -13.85
N GLY A 14 4.09 1.84 -15.02
CA GLY A 14 4.74 1.24 -16.17
C GLY A 14 5.14 -0.20 -15.89
N ASP A 15 6.43 -0.50 -16.03
CA ASP A 15 6.99 -1.84 -15.80
C ASP A 15 7.47 -2.03 -14.36
N ASP A 16 7.22 -1.05 -13.48
CA ASP A 16 7.67 -1.10 -12.10
C ASP A 16 6.50 -1.24 -11.13
N LEU A 17 6.80 -1.81 -9.97
CA LEU A 17 5.93 -1.76 -8.81
C LEU A 17 6.30 -0.53 -7.98
N LEU A 18 5.31 0.09 -7.36
CA LEU A 18 5.51 1.25 -6.50
C LEU A 18 5.14 0.88 -5.07
N PHE A 19 6.12 0.91 -4.19
CA PHE A 19 5.93 0.69 -2.75
C PHE A 19 6.30 1.94 -1.97
N LEU A 20 5.96 1.94 -0.69
CA LEU A 20 6.43 2.95 0.25
C LEU A 20 7.52 2.37 1.11
N ARG A 21 8.61 3.10 1.24
CA ARG A 21 9.62 2.82 2.24
C ARG A 21 9.30 3.65 3.46
N ARG A 22 9.09 2.99 4.58
CA ARG A 22 8.84 3.65 5.86
C ARG A 22 10.07 3.48 6.75
N GLY A 23 10.55 4.58 7.31
CA GLY A 23 11.72 4.56 8.16
C GLY A 23 11.75 5.73 9.14
N TRP A 24 12.61 5.62 10.14
CA TRP A 24 12.84 6.64 11.15
C TRP A 24 14.32 6.98 11.18
N PRO A 25 14.70 8.23 11.44
CA PRO A 25 16.11 8.61 11.53
C PRO A 25 16.85 7.74 12.57
N GLY A 26 17.92 7.05 12.13
CA GLY A 26 18.69 6.17 12.99
C GLY A 26 17.98 4.88 13.40
N GLY A 27 16.79 4.62 12.85
CA GLY A 27 15.98 3.45 13.21
C GLY A 27 15.77 2.48 12.05
N PRO A 28 14.90 1.49 12.25
CA PRO A 28 14.63 0.49 11.22
C PRO A 28 13.85 1.09 10.06
N SER A 29 13.92 0.42 8.91
CA SER A 29 13.08 0.74 7.77
C SER A 29 12.52 -0.55 7.17
N TYR A 30 11.37 -0.43 6.53
CA TYR A 30 10.73 -1.55 5.84
C TYR A 30 9.90 -1.01 4.67
N PHE A 31 9.53 -1.93 3.77
CA PHE A 31 8.68 -1.58 2.63
C PHE A 31 7.25 -1.99 2.92
N THR A 32 6.31 -1.15 2.51
CA THR A 32 4.89 -1.39 2.70
C THR A 32 4.13 -0.82 1.50
N THR A 33 2.81 -0.99 1.53
CA THR A 33 1.93 -0.54 0.46
C THR A 33 1.27 0.79 0.82
N VAL A 34 0.88 1.54 -0.21
CA VAL A 34 0.03 2.71 -0.04
C VAL A 34 -1.33 2.25 0.51
N GLY A 35 -1.84 2.93 1.52
CA GLY A 35 -3.15 2.62 2.09
C GLY A 35 -3.31 3.05 3.51
N GLY A 36 -4.45 2.71 4.08
CA GLY A 36 -4.78 3.05 5.46
C GLY A 36 -6.19 2.61 5.82
N GLY A 37 -6.70 3.14 6.92
CA GLY A 37 -8.01 2.78 7.43
C GLY A 37 -9.17 3.33 6.59
N VAL A 38 -10.22 2.53 6.47
CA VAL A 38 -11.48 2.99 5.88
C VAL A 38 -12.18 3.89 6.91
N GLU A 39 -12.59 5.07 6.45
CA GLU A 39 -13.24 6.06 7.29
C GLU A 39 -14.76 6.05 7.07
N PRO A 40 -15.56 6.53 8.05
CA PRO A 40 -17.02 6.54 7.90
C PRO A 40 -17.54 7.33 6.70
N TYR A 41 -16.78 8.31 6.23
CA TYR A 41 -17.17 9.12 5.08
C TYR A 41 -16.79 8.49 3.73
N ASP A 42 -16.05 7.40 3.73
CA ASP A 42 -15.71 6.70 2.50
C ASP A 42 -16.94 5.92 2.01
N ALA A 43 -17.31 6.10 0.74
CA ALA A 43 -18.48 5.45 0.19
C ALA A 43 -18.34 3.92 0.11
N ASP A 44 -17.10 3.45 -0.17
CA ASP A 44 -16.76 2.04 -0.29
C ASP A 44 -15.25 1.85 -0.14
N LEU A 45 -14.79 0.61 -0.29
CA LEU A 45 -13.35 0.30 -0.20
C LEU A 45 -12.54 1.00 -1.29
N GLU A 46 -13.07 1.06 -2.49
CA GLU A 46 -12.40 1.73 -3.61
C GLU A 46 -12.21 3.22 -3.34
N ALA A 47 -13.24 3.89 -2.83
CA ALA A 47 -13.17 5.31 -2.48
C ALA A 47 -12.11 5.56 -1.41
N ALA A 48 -12.04 4.70 -0.40
CA ALA A 48 -11.02 4.78 0.63
C ALA A 48 -9.62 4.64 0.04
N LEU A 49 -9.44 3.67 -0.87
CA LEU A 49 -8.15 3.44 -1.51
C LEU A 49 -7.69 4.65 -2.32
N ARG A 50 -8.59 5.23 -3.12
CA ARG A 50 -8.27 6.41 -3.94
C ARG A 50 -7.92 7.62 -3.09
N ARG A 51 -8.62 7.79 -1.98
CA ARG A 51 -8.32 8.86 -1.00
C ARG A 51 -6.92 8.67 -0.41
N GLU A 52 -6.60 7.46 0.04
CA GLU A 52 -5.30 7.16 0.62
C GLU A 52 -4.15 7.38 -0.38
N ALA A 53 -4.34 6.97 -1.63
CA ALA A 53 -3.34 7.18 -2.68
C ALA A 53 -3.08 8.67 -2.91
N MET A 54 -4.11 9.49 -2.88
CA MET A 54 -3.96 10.94 -3.03
C MET A 54 -3.25 11.53 -1.81
N GLU A 55 -3.67 11.12 -0.60
CA GLU A 55 -3.08 11.64 0.64
C GLU A 55 -1.60 11.30 0.78
N GLU A 56 -1.20 10.08 0.42
CA GLU A 56 0.15 9.59 0.68
C GLU A 56 1.15 9.88 -0.43
N ILE A 57 0.73 9.83 -1.69
CA ILE A 57 1.65 10.00 -2.83
C ILE A 57 1.11 10.96 -3.91
N GLY A 58 -0.02 11.60 -3.68
CA GLY A 58 -0.60 12.51 -4.67
C GLY A 58 -0.94 11.82 -5.97
N ALA A 59 -1.39 10.58 -5.93
CA ALA A 59 -1.64 9.77 -7.12
C ALA A 59 -3.11 9.63 -7.45
N THR A 60 -3.41 9.58 -8.75
CA THR A 60 -4.69 9.10 -9.26
C THR A 60 -4.46 7.72 -9.87
N LEU A 61 -5.44 6.84 -9.66
CA LEU A 61 -5.34 5.42 -10.01
C LEU A 61 -6.31 5.08 -11.13
N GLY A 62 -5.91 4.12 -11.97
CA GLY A 62 -6.81 3.48 -12.92
C GLY A 62 -7.77 2.52 -12.22
N PRO A 63 -8.42 1.62 -12.97
CA PRO A 63 -9.32 0.63 -12.37
C PRO A 63 -8.61 -0.17 -11.29
N VAL A 64 -9.32 -0.46 -10.19
CA VAL A 64 -8.77 -1.22 -9.06
C VAL A 64 -9.41 -2.59 -9.02
N ALA A 65 -8.63 -3.60 -8.60
CA ALA A 65 -9.10 -4.97 -8.45
C ALA A 65 -8.54 -5.56 -7.16
N GLU A 66 -9.42 -6.01 -6.28
CA GLU A 66 -9.00 -6.69 -5.06
C GLU A 66 -8.47 -8.08 -5.40
N PHE A 67 -7.31 -8.45 -4.85
CA PHE A 67 -6.68 -9.74 -5.13
C PHE A 67 -6.34 -10.55 -3.88
N LEU A 68 -6.34 -9.94 -2.71
CA LEU A 68 -5.95 -10.61 -1.47
C LEU A 68 -6.61 -9.94 -0.28
N THR A 69 -7.06 -10.76 0.67
CA THR A 69 -7.58 -10.28 1.95
C THR A 69 -6.81 -10.99 3.06
N VAL A 70 -6.25 -10.22 3.97
CA VAL A 70 -5.50 -10.76 5.12
C VAL A 70 -6.22 -10.32 6.39
N THR A 71 -6.58 -11.29 7.22
CA THR A 71 -7.23 -11.02 8.52
C THR A 71 -6.20 -11.14 9.62
N GLU A 72 -6.09 -10.08 10.41
CA GLU A 72 -5.17 -10.00 11.54
C GLU A 72 -5.99 -9.96 12.84
N PRO A 73 -6.23 -11.13 13.47
CA PRO A 73 -7.03 -11.15 14.69
C PRO A 73 -6.28 -10.50 15.86
N GLY A 74 -7.02 -9.77 16.67
CA GLY A 74 -6.50 -9.14 17.89
C GLY A 74 -7.48 -9.36 19.03
N GLU A 75 -7.05 -9.01 20.24
CA GLU A 75 -7.87 -9.21 21.43
C GLU A 75 -9.13 -8.36 21.45
N ARG A 76 -9.03 -7.12 21.00
CA ARG A 76 -10.15 -6.16 21.02
C ARG A 76 -10.61 -5.77 19.63
N VAL A 77 -9.72 -5.80 18.68
CA VAL A 77 -9.99 -5.38 17.30
C VAL A 77 -9.40 -6.43 16.36
N THR A 78 -10.20 -6.86 15.41
CA THR A 78 -9.71 -7.65 14.28
C THR A 78 -9.53 -6.69 13.11
N VAL A 79 -8.34 -6.70 12.51
CA VAL A 79 -8.04 -5.87 11.35
C VAL A 79 -8.13 -6.73 10.09
N VAL A 80 -8.88 -6.26 9.10
CA VAL A 80 -8.96 -6.90 7.79
C VAL A 80 -8.27 -6.01 6.79
N GLN A 81 -7.19 -6.52 6.18
CA GLN A 81 -6.43 -5.80 5.16
C GLN A 81 -6.95 -6.23 3.79
N HIS A 82 -7.46 -5.27 3.02
CA HIS A 82 -7.92 -5.50 1.64
C HIS A 82 -6.86 -5.01 0.68
N TYR A 83 -6.28 -5.91 -0.11
CA TYR A 83 -5.22 -5.58 -1.07
C TYR A 83 -5.77 -5.51 -2.47
N PHE A 84 -5.51 -4.37 -3.11
CA PHE A 84 -5.94 -4.09 -4.50
C PHE A 84 -4.72 -3.91 -5.38
N ARG A 85 -4.87 -4.22 -6.67
CA ARG A 85 -3.89 -3.80 -7.67
C ARG A 85 -4.49 -2.69 -8.51
N ALA A 86 -3.65 -1.77 -8.94
CA ALA A 86 -4.07 -0.67 -9.81
C ALA A 86 -2.86 -0.05 -10.49
N ASP A 87 -3.08 0.54 -11.67
CA ASP A 87 -2.05 1.34 -12.34
C ASP A 87 -2.07 2.75 -11.80
N VAL A 88 -0.89 3.35 -11.68
CA VAL A 88 -0.75 4.78 -11.40
C VAL A 88 -0.94 5.53 -12.71
N LEU A 89 -1.97 6.37 -12.79
CA LEU A 89 -2.22 7.21 -13.97
C LEU A 89 -1.42 8.49 -13.91
N ASP A 90 -1.29 9.05 -12.71
CA ASP A 90 -0.62 10.32 -12.47
C ASP A 90 -0.18 10.37 -11.03
N MET A 91 0.97 10.96 -10.76
CA MET A 91 1.49 11.11 -9.40
C MET A 91 2.25 12.41 -9.27
N ASP A 92 1.92 13.18 -8.22
CA ASP A 92 2.60 14.42 -7.90
C ASP A 92 2.68 14.53 -6.37
N LEU A 93 3.89 14.36 -5.85
CA LEU A 93 4.12 14.34 -4.41
C LEU A 93 3.76 15.68 -3.73
N SER A 94 3.70 16.79 -4.48
CA SER A 94 3.29 18.07 -3.92
C SER A 94 1.81 18.08 -3.49
N ARG A 95 1.01 17.11 -3.95
CA ARG A 95 -0.40 16.98 -3.55
C ARG A 95 -0.60 16.18 -2.27
N ARG A 96 0.49 15.67 -1.66
CA ARG A 96 0.40 14.88 -0.42
C ARG A 96 -0.19 15.75 0.69
N ASN A 97 -1.20 15.24 1.38
CA ASN A 97 -1.88 15.95 2.45
C ASN A 97 -2.34 15.05 3.60
N GLY A 98 -1.81 13.83 3.66
CA GLY A 98 -2.13 12.93 4.76
C GLY A 98 -1.56 13.42 6.09
N PRO A 99 -2.23 13.13 7.23
CA PRO A 99 -1.78 13.60 8.54
C PRO A 99 -0.39 13.09 8.91
N GLU A 100 0.01 11.92 8.45
CA GLU A 100 1.32 11.35 8.72
C GLU A 100 2.47 12.12 8.07
N MET A 101 2.18 13.01 7.11
CA MET A 101 3.22 13.78 6.43
C MET A 101 3.85 14.84 7.35
N ASP A 102 3.12 15.28 8.35
CA ASP A 102 3.54 16.36 9.26
C ASP A 102 3.95 15.87 10.64
N ASP A 103 3.84 14.57 10.90
CA ASP A 103 4.13 14.00 12.22
C ASP A 103 5.45 13.22 12.19
N PRO A 104 6.54 13.76 12.77
CA PRO A 104 7.83 13.07 12.77
C PRO A 104 7.83 11.77 13.56
N ASP A 105 6.90 11.57 14.48
CA ASP A 105 6.80 10.33 15.26
C ASP A 105 6.30 9.16 14.42
N LEU A 106 5.65 9.44 13.30
CA LEU A 106 5.17 8.40 12.37
C LEU A 106 6.23 7.95 11.37
N GLY A 107 7.43 8.56 11.41
CA GLY A 107 8.52 8.21 10.51
C GLY A 107 8.42 8.89 9.14
N ASN A 108 9.31 8.48 8.25
CA ASN A 108 9.36 9.00 6.88
C ASN A 108 8.73 8.02 5.91
N PHE A 109 7.96 8.55 4.96
CA PHE A 109 7.34 7.77 3.89
C PHE A 109 7.92 8.24 2.56
N SER A 110 8.51 7.33 1.81
CA SER A 110 9.08 7.63 0.49
C SER A 110 8.63 6.59 -0.53
N PRO A 111 8.11 7.02 -1.69
CA PRO A 111 7.80 6.08 -2.76
C PRO A 111 9.07 5.50 -3.36
N VAL A 112 9.07 4.19 -3.61
CA VAL A 112 10.21 3.47 -4.19
C VAL A 112 9.70 2.60 -5.32
N ARG A 113 10.35 2.66 -6.48
CA ARG A 113 10.05 1.81 -7.63
C ARG A 113 10.91 0.58 -7.60
N VAL A 114 10.27 -0.57 -7.83
CA VAL A 114 10.90 -1.88 -7.83
C VAL A 114 10.52 -2.58 -9.11
N ALA A 115 11.50 -3.17 -9.79
CA ALA A 115 11.24 -3.91 -11.02
C ALA A 115 10.20 -5.02 -10.79
N LEU A 116 9.34 -5.23 -11.78
CA LEU A 116 8.29 -6.23 -11.74
C LEU A 116 8.87 -7.61 -12.01
N ASP A 117 9.66 -8.13 -11.08
CA ASP A 117 10.20 -9.48 -11.16
C ASP A 117 10.40 -10.09 -9.76
N VAL A 118 10.47 -11.43 -9.74
CA VAL A 118 10.56 -12.19 -8.49
C VAL A 118 11.86 -11.91 -7.74
N THR A 119 12.96 -11.72 -8.46
CA THR A 119 14.26 -11.48 -7.83
C THR A 119 14.28 -10.15 -7.09
N ALA A 120 13.77 -9.09 -7.73
CA ALA A 120 13.68 -7.77 -7.10
C ALA A 120 12.77 -7.80 -5.87
N LEU A 121 11.63 -8.50 -5.97
CA LEU A 121 10.70 -8.65 -4.84
C LEU A 121 11.33 -9.41 -3.67
N ALA A 122 12.08 -10.47 -3.96
CA ALA A 122 12.72 -11.28 -2.94
C ALA A 122 13.78 -10.50 -2.15
N ALA A 123 14.35 -9.48 -2.76
CA ALA A 123 15.35 -8.63 -2.11
C ALA A 123 14.74 -7.60 -1.16
N LEU A 124 13.41 -7.41 -1.19
CA LEU A 124 12.73 -6.46 -0.33
C LEU A 124 12.29 -7.09 0.99
N GLU A 125 12.37 -6.29 2.06
CA GLU A 125 11.69 -6.61 3.30
C GLU A 125 10.27 -6.05 3.25
N LEU A 126 9.40 -6.72 2.50
CA LEU A 126 8.02 -6.31 2.32
C LEU A 126 7.15 -6.89 3.42
N GLN A 127 6.32 -6.04 4.01
CA GLN A 127 5.37 -6.41 5.04
C GLN A 127 3.95 -6.24 4.53
N PRO A 128 3.01 -7.11 4.91
CA PRO A 128 3.21 -8.33 5.70
C PRO A 128 3.71 -9.51 4.86
N THR A 129 4.14 -10.57 5.53
CA THR A 129 4.67 -11.77 4.87
C THR A 129 3.68 -12.40 3.89
N GLU A 130 2.39 -12.43 4.24
CA GLU A 130 1.34 -12.99 3.39
C GLU A 130 1.29 -12.28 2.03
N LEU A 131 1.44 -10.96 2.02
CA LEU A 131 1.50 -10.19 0.78
C LEU A 131 2.76 -10.52 -0.02
N ALA A 132 3.91 -10.58 0.65
CA ALA A 132 5.18 -10.89 0.00
C ALA A 132 5.13 -12.28 -0.66
N ASP A 133 4.58 -13.26 0.04
CA ASP A 133 4.42 -14.62 -0.49
C ASP A 133 3.47 -14.65 -1.69
N TYR A 134 2.34 -13.96 -1.60
CA TYR A 134 1.39 -13.86 -2.71
C TYR A 134 2.04 -13.28 -3.95
N LEU A 135 2.76 -12.16 -3.80
CA LEU A 135 3.39 -11.50 -4.94
C LEU A 135 4.46 -12.37 -5.60
N ARG A 136 5.26 -13.09 -4.80
CA ARG A 136 6.26 -14.00 -5.36
C ARG A 136 5.64 -15.09 -6.21
N GLU A 137 4.47 -15.58 -5.82
CA GLU A 137 3.77 -16.64 -6.56
C GLU A 137 3.07 -16.13 -7.82
N HIS A 138 2.53 -14.89 -7.79
CA HIS A 138 1.59 -14.44 -8.81
C HIS A 138 2.08 -13.27 -9.67
N ILE A 139 3.19 -12.64 -9.33
CA ILE A 139 3.61 -11.40 -10.01
C ILE A 139 3.84 -11.61 -11.51
N GLY A 140 4.22 -12.81 -11.93
CA GLY A 140 4.41 -13.12 -13.35
C GLY A 140 3.12 -12.99 -14.16
N GLU A 141 1.96 -13.15 -13.52
CA GLU A 141 0.65 -13.02 -14.15
C GLU A 141 0.26 -11.56 -14.39
N TRP A 142 0.95 -10.63 -13.71
CA TRP A 142 0.64 -9.20 -13.77
C TRP A 142 1.31 -8.49 -14.94
N ARG A 143 2.17 -9.17 -15.65
CA ARG A 143 2.78 -8.62 -16.86
C ARG A 143 1.80 -8.71 -18.01
N ALA A 144 1.59 -7.59 -18.66
CA ALA A 144 0.76 -7.55 -19.87
C ALA A 144 1.50 -8.18 -21.05
#